data_3fa1becffbe48da24a759a3263bd65f9
#
_entry.id   3fa1becffbe48da24a759a3263bd65f9
#
_cell.length_a   1.000
_cell.length_b   1.000
_cell.length_c   1.000
_cell.angle_alpha   90.00
_cell.angle_beta   90.00
_cell.angle_gamma   90.00
#
_symmetry.space_group_name_H-M   'P 1'
#
loop_
_entity.id
_entity.type
_entity.pdbx_description
1 polymer ?
#
loop_
_entity_poly.entity_id
_entity_poly.type
_entity_poly.pdbx_seq_one_letter_code
_entity_poly.pdbx_strand_id
1 'polypeptide(L)'
;AYFARALAYSELIKMFCKAYDNDEQAEKDLGVVLTEHYYGNEPQKRASLKASYEFVLRDLDKATEYLKLEDDFTGSLYNEIYFNEYTCHALRARVSLYMHRWDDAIKYASKVISSKYYTLEKASSNTYSSQVNDYKYIWTYGDSREAIWKVGFTVNSYGGALGTIFDNYNYVTYRPDYVPETWVINSYDSNDLRPAAIFTTRVTGYEHGLQWPLLSKYSGDAEFLNSNILHVHQPMVFRLSEQYLIRAEAYAMKGEYGKAGKDISTLRTARYSSYGGNTSLSESNAMKIIEAERVKELYMEGFRLNDLKRWHKGFERKVSDQPAANFVQSSLKVEKDDPLFVWPIPQHELEAPGSEIEPNESNK
;
A
#
# COMPACT_ATOMS: atom_id res chain seq x y z
N ALA A 1 8.01 11.79 16.72
CA ALA A 1 8.61 10.53 17.15
C ALA A 1 7.58 9.39 17.24
N TYR A 2 6.49 9.53 18.04
CA TYR A 2 5.49 8.46 18.23
C TYR A 2 4.90 7.95 16.92
N PHE A 3 4.45 8.83 16.01
CA PHE A 3 3.92 8.40 14.71
C PHE A 3 4.96 7.62 13.90
N ALA A 4 6.20 8.12 13.81
CA ALA A 4 7.26 7.47 13.05
C ALA A 4 7.57 6.07 13.62
N ARG A 5 7.58 5.93 14.96
CA ARG A 5 7.77 4.63 15.60
C ARG A 5 6.59 3.69 15.34
N ALA A 6 5.37 4.16 15.49
CA ALA A 6 4.17 3.37 15.18
C ALA A 6 4.18 2.86 13.73
N LEU A 7 4.54 3.72 12.78
CA LEU A 7 4.66 3.34 11.37
C LEU A 7 5.75 2.27 11.18
N ALA A 8 6.95 2.51 11.70
CA ALA A 8 8.06 1.56 11.58
C ALA A 8 7.70 0.17 12.15
N TYR A 9 7.11 0.14 13.36
CA TYR A 9 6.66 -1.10 13.97
C TYR A 9 5.54 -1.79 13.18
N SER A 10 4.60 -1.02 12.64
CA SER A 10 3.55 -1.59 11.78
C SER A 10 4.13 -2.27 10.52
N GLU A 11 5.18 -1.70 9.92
CA GLU A 11 5.88 -2.30 8.79
C GLU A 11 6.67 -3.55 9.19
N LEU A 12 7.39 -3.52 10.33
CA LEU A 12 8.08 -4.69 10.87
C LEU A 12 7.11 -5.86 11.13
N ILE A 13 5.97 -5.59 11.74
CA ILE A 13 4.94 -6.61 11.99
C ILE A 13 4.45 -7.20 10.66
N LYS A 14 4.19 -6.37 9.65
CA LYS A 14 3.75 -6.84 8.33
C LYS A 14 4.78 -7.77 7.67
N MET A 15 6.06 -7.51 7.84
CA MET A 15 7.13 -8.30 7.23
C MET A 15 7.42 -9.59 8.02
N PHE A 16 7.57 -9.48 9.33
CA PHE A 16 8.18 -10.52 10.15
C PHE A 16 7.20 -11.30 11.04
N CYS A 17 5.89 -11.03 10.95
CA CYS A 17 4.89 -11.72 11.75
C CYS A 17 3.82 -12.38 10.88
N LYS A 18 3.15 -13.36 11.46
CA LYS A 18 1.97 -14.00 10.87
C LYS A 18 0.80 -13.00 10.74
N ALA A 19 -0.27 -13.42 10.07
CA ALA A 19 -1.54 -12.71 10.10
C ALA A 19 -2.11 -12.65 11.53
N TYR A 20 -2.88 -11.62 11.82
CA TYR A 20 -3.60 -11.49 13.08
C TYR A 20 -5.00 -12.06 12.90
N ASP A 21 -5.25 -13.27 13.39
CA ASP A 21 -6.55 -13.93 13.22
C ASP A 21 -7.54 -13.52 14.31
N ASN A 22 -7.10 -13.57 15.55
CA ASN A 22 -7.84 -13.15 16.73
C ASN A 22 -6.88 -12.91 17.91
N ASP A 23 -7.39 -12.32 18.98
CA ASP A 23 -6.60 -11.97 20.17
C ASP A 23 -5.96 -13.19 20.83
N GLU A 24 -6.64 -14.34 20.88
CA GLU A 24 -6.12 -15.56 21.53
C GLU A 24 -4.94 -16.13 20.75
N GLN A 25 -5.02 -16.20 19.43
CA GLN A 25 -3.94 -16.69 18.59
C GLN A 25 -2.77 -15.71 18.58
N ALA A 26 -3.05 -14.41 18.47
CA ALA A 26 -2.04 -13.37 18.47
C ALA A 26 -1.26 -13.24 19.78
N GLU A 27 -1.81 -13.69 20.91
CA GLU A 27 -1.10 -13.80 22.18
C GLU A 27 -0.04 -14.90 22.16
N LYS A 28 -0.25 -15.95 21.36
CA LYS A 28 0.66 -17.09 21.22
C LYS A 28 1.68 -16.90 20.08
N ASP A 29 1.32 -16.14 19.05
CA ASP A 29 2.18 -15.89 17.90
C ASP A 29 3.28 -14.87 18.21
N LEU A 30 4.45 -15.08 17.60
CA LEU A 30 5.60 -14.21 17.76
C LEU A 30 5.36 -12.87 17.04
N GLY A 31 5.50 -11.81 17.80
CA GLY A 31 5.53 -10.43 17.32
C GLY A 31 6.94 -9.97 16.98
N VAL A 32 7.28 -8.74 17.37
CA VAL A 32 8.59 -8.12 17.18
C VAL A 32 9.21 -7.77 18.53
N VAL A 33 10.50 -7.46 18.54
CA VAL A 33 11.16 -6.89 19.72
C VAL A 33 10.63 -5.48 19.93
N LEU A 34 10.15 -5.16 21.13
CA LEU A 34 9.60 -3.85 21.47
C LEU A 34 10.64 -3.02 22.22
N THR A 35 10.95 -1.86 21.68
CA THR A 35 11.97 -0.96 22.21
C THR A 35 11.45 0.47 22.35
N GLU A 36 11.55 1.05 23.54
CA GLU A 36 11.20 2.46 23.80
C GLU A 36 12.42 3.36 23.98
N HIS A 37 13.56 2.77 24.29
CA HIS A 37 14.84 3.42 24.48
C HIS A 37 16.00 2.48 24.12
N TYR A 38 17.21 3.02 24.07
CA TYR A 38 18.39 2.20 23.79
C TYR A 38 18.75 1.33 24.99
N TYR A 39 18.82 0.03 24.79
CA TYR A 39 19.13 -0.98 25.83
C TYR A 39 20.60 -1.43 25.86
N GLY A 40 21.46 -0.88 25.02
CA GLY A 40 22.85 -1.33 24.90
C GLY A 40 22.93 -2.76 24.36
N ASN A 41 23.64 -3.63 25.08
CA ASN A 41 23.85 -5.03 24.73
C ASN A 41 22.92 -5.98 25.51
N GLU A 42 21.85 -5.50 26.09
CA GLU A 42 20.91 -6.36 26.81
C GLU A 42 20.19 -7.29 25.83
N PRO A 43 20.04 -8.61 26.18
CA PRO A 43 19.30 -9.54 25.36
C PRO A 43 17.85 -9.07 25.13
N GLN A 44 17.40 -9.15 23.90
CA GLN A 44 16.05 -8.76 23.51
C GLN A 44 15.28 -9.98 23.03
N LYS A 45 14.01 -10.06 23.44
CA LYS A 45 13.07 -11.10 23.03
C LYS A 45 11.94 -10.50 22.20
N ARG A 46 11.38 -11.30 21.33
CA ARG A 46 10.16 -10.95 20.63
C ARG A 46 8.98 -10.97 21.61
N ALA A 47 8.16 -9.94 21.55
CA ALA A 47 6.87 -9.90 22.24
C ALA A 47 5.84 -10.76 21.50
N SER A 48 4.62 -10.93 22.06
CA SER A 48 3.53 -11.52 21.31
C SER A 48 3.11 -10.59 20.15
N LEU A 49 2.50 -11.16 19.12
CA LEU A 49 1.94 -10.40 18.01
C LEU A 49 0.90 -9.39 18.50
N LYS A 50 0.06 -9.79 19.46
CA LYS A 50 -0.91 -8.90 20.10
C LYS A 50 -0.24 -7.71 20.78
N ALA A 51 0.74 -7.95 21.65
CA ALA A 51 1.48 -6.88 22.32
C ALA A 51 2.18 -5.94 21.33
N SER A 52 2.67 -6.48 20.20
CA SER A 52 3.30 -5.69 19.15
C SER A 52 2.32 -4.72 18.49
N TYR A 53 1.11 -5.15 18.18
CA TYR A 53 0.07 -4.27 17.66
C TYR A 53 -0.45 -3.27 18.71
N GLU A 54 -0.59 -3.68 19.97
CA GLU A 54 -0.99 -2.78 21.06
C GLU A 54 0.05 -1.68 21.30
N PHE A 55 1.33 -1.99 21.12
CA PHE A 55 2.40 -0.98 21.15
C PHE A 55 2.21 0.07 20.04
N VAL A 56 1.91 -0.36 18.83
CA VAL A 56 1.61 0.55 17.71
C VAL A 56 0.40 1.44 18.02
N LEU A 57 -0.69 0.84 18.53
CA LEU A 57 -1.91 1.57 18.85
C LEU A 57 -1.70 2.60 19.96
N ARG A 58 -0.92 2.26 20.99
CA ARG A 58 -0.56 3.18 22.06
C ARG A 58 0.24 4.39 21.56
N ASP A 59 1.18 4.15 20.66
CA ASP A 59 1.96 5.23 20.05
C ASP A 59 1.09 6.11 19.15
N LEU A 60 0.13 5.53 18.44
CA LEU A 60 -0.82 6.29 17.64
C LEU A 60 -1.76 7.16 18.50
N ASP A 61 -2.15 6.70 19.69
CA ASP A 61 -2.95 7.51 20.60
C ASP A 61 -2.18 8.79 21.01
N LYS A 62 -0.92 8.62 21.43
CA LYS A 62 -0.05 9.77 21.77
C LYS A 62 0.24 10.66 20.57
N ALA A 63 0.54 10.05 19.41
CA ALA A 63 0.79 10.82 18.20
C ALA A 63 -0.42 11.67 17.80
N THR A 64 -1.63 11.12 17.89
CA THR A 64 -2.86 11.83 17.55
C THR A 64 -3.09 13.01 18.50
N GLU A 65 -2.79 12.86 19.79
CA GLU A 65 -2.90 13.94 20.76
C GLU A 65 -1.98 15.13 20.42
N TYR A 66 -0.70 14.86 20.10
CA TYR A 66 0.29 15.88 19.78
C TYR A 66 0.17 16.47 18.36
N LEU A 67 -0.46 15.76 17.44
CA LEU A 67 -0.60 16.17 16.03
C LEU A 67 -2.01 16.69 15.71
N LYS A 68 -2.84 16.89 16.73
CA LYS A 68 -4.18 17.43 16.57
C LYS A 68 -4.12 18.82 15.93
N LEU A 69 -4.92 19.01 14.88
CA LEU A 69 -5.06 20.30 14.23
C LEU A 69 -6.00 21.18 15.05
N GLU A 70 -5.65 22.45 15.18
CA GLU A 70 -6.55 23.45 15.78
C GLU A 70 -7.69 23.76 14.82
N ASP A 71 -8.89 24.01 15.35
CA ASP A 71 -10.11 24.20 14.55
C ASP A 71 -10.05 25.41 13.60
N ASP A 72 -9.23 26.39 13.91
CA ASP A 72 -9.01 27.62 13.15
C ASP A 72 -7.73 27.60 12.30
N PHE A 73 -7.08 26.44 12.18
CA PHE A 73 -5.88 26.32 11.37
C PHE A 73 -6.17 26.69 9.90
N THR A 74 -5.67 27.83 9.49
CA THR A 74 -5.83 28.39 8.14
C THR A 74 -4.61 28.20 7.25
N GLY A 75 -3.54 27.61 7.78
CA GLY A 75 -2.31 27.31 7.04
C GLY A 75 -2.50 26.27 5.93
N SER A 76 -1.52 26.16 5.05
CA SER A 76 -1.54 25.13 4.02
C SER A 76 -1.38 23.75 4.69
N LEU A 77 -2.51 23.07 4.90
CA LEU A 77 -2.56 21.68 5.36
C LEU A 77 -2.11 20.69 4.28
N TYR A 78 -1.95 21.18 3.07
CA TYR A 78 -1.56 20.41 1.90
C TYR A 78 -0.08 20.20 1.75
N ASN A 79 0.68 20.35 2.83
CA ASN A 79 2.01 19.82 2.80
C ASN A 79 1.95 18.35 3.25
N GLU A 80 1.60 17.49 2.30
CA GLU A 80 1.44 16.05 2.47
C GLU A 80 2.73 15.33 2.86
N ILE A 81 3.83 16.06 3.03
CA ILE A 81 5.09 15.54 3.58
C ILE A 81 5.16 15.64 5.12
N TYR A 82 4.24 16.34 5.76
CA TYR A 82 4.20 16.46 7.21
C TYR A 82 3.10 15.60 7.82
N PHE A 83 3.39 15.05 9.00
CA PHE A 83 2.41 14.31 9.79
C PHE A 83 1.37 15.25 10.40
N ASN A 84 0.13 14.79 10.41
CA ASN A 84 -0.97 15.42 11.13
C ASN A 84 -1.88 14.35 11.76
N GLU A 85 -2.95 14.74 12.43
CA GLU A 85 -3.86 13.78 13.06
C GLU A 85 -4.52 12.82 12.07
N TYR A 86 -4.76 13.25 10.82
CA TYR A 86 -5.35 12.38 9.78
C TYR A 86 -4.36 11.33 9.29
N THR A 87 -3.06 11.62 9.32
CA THR A 87 -2.02 10.62 9.07
C THR A 87 -2.06 9.52 10.13
N CYS A 88 -2.25 9.91 11.41
CA CYS A 88 -2.43 8.96 12.51
C CYS A 88 -3.72 8.13 12.32
N HIS A 89 -4.81 8.77 11.93
CA HIS A 89 -6.07 8.07 11.68
C HIS A 89 -5.97 7.10 10.50
N ALA A 90 -5.28 7.47 9.42
CA ALA A 90 -5.07 6.60 8.27
C ALA A 90 -4.27 5.34 8.64
N LEU A 91 -3.17 5.49 9.39
CA LEU A 91 -2.40 4.34 9.88
C LEU A 91 -3.23 3.50 10.86
N ARG A 92 -3.98 4.13 11.76
CA ARG A 92 -4.82 3.40 12.70
C ARG A 92 -5.91 2.59 12.01
N ALA A 93 -6.53 3.13 10.97
CA ALA A 93 -7.51 2.41 10.16
C ALA A 93 -6.88 1.16 9.49
N ARG A 94 -5.68 1.31 8.91
CA ARG A 94 -4.93 0.19 8.31
C ARG A 94 -4.57 -0.89 9.33
N VAL A 95 -4.03 -0.49 10.48
CA VAL A 95 -3.68 -1.41 11.58
C VAL A 95 -4.93 -2.11 12.11
N SER A 96 -6.02 -1.39 12.33
CA SER A 96 -7.29 -1.96 12.78
C SER A 96 -7.87 -2.97 11.78
N LEU A 97 -7.75 -2.71 10.47
CA LEU A 97 -8.12 -3.68 9.43
C LEU A 97 -7.31 -4.97 9.56
N TYR A 98 -5.99 -4.87 9.77
CA TYR A 98 -5.11 -6.02 9.90
C TYR A 98 -5.35 -6.82 11.19
N MET A 99 -5.84 -6.17 12.24
CA MET A 99 -6.21 -6.80 13.51
C MET A 99 -7.67 -7.30 13.54
N HIS A 100 -8.39 -7.22 12.43
CA HIS A 100 -9.82 -7.55 12.34
C HIS A 100 -10.71 -6.73 13.32
N ARG A 101 -10.22 -5.55 13.75
CA ARG A 101 -10.98 -4.61 14.58
C ARG A 101 -11.85 -3.73 13.69
N TRP A 102 -12.92 -4.31 13.16
CA TRP A 102 -13.75 -3.71 12.10
C TRP A 102 -14.35 -2.36 12.49
N ASP A 103 -14.83 -2.22 13.72
CA ASP A 103 -15.42 -0.96 14.20
C ASP A 103 -14.39 0.17 14.24
N ASP A 104 -13.18 -0.10 14.69
CA ASP A 104 -12.10 0.87 14.70
C ASP A 104 -11.64 1.19 13.28
N ALA A 105 -11.54 0.20 12.39
CA ALA A 105 -11.22 0.43 10.98
C ALA A 105 -12.24 1.37 10.32
N ILE A 106 -13.54 1.14 10.53
CA ILE A 106 -14.62 2.01 10.05
C ILE A 106 -14.52 3.42 10.66
N LYS A 107 -14.33 3.49 11.98
CA LYS A 107 -14.26 4.76 12.72
C LYS A 107 -13.14 5.65 12.21
N TYR A 108 -11.92 5.12 12.12
CA TYR A 108 -10.75 5.92 11.78
C TYR A 108 -10.66 6.21 10.28
N ALA A 109 -11.03 5.28 9.41
CA ALA A 109 -11.18 5.57 7.98
C ALA A 109 -12.25 6.65 7.73
N SER A 110 -13.37 6.61 8.46
CA SER A 110 -14.43 7.63 8.35
C SER A 110 -13.96 9.02 8.76
N LYS A 111 -13.12 9.15 9.79
CA LYS A 111 -12.54 10.45 10.18
C LYS A 111 -11.73 11.06 9.03
N VAL A 112 -10.95 10.26 8.32
CA VAL A 112 -10.17 10.72 7.17
C VAL A 112 -11.09 11.08 6.00
N ILE A 113 -12.01 10.18 5.64
CA ILE A 113 -12.94 10.35 4.50
C ILE A 113 -13.84 11.56 4.68
N SER A 114 -14.32 11.82 5.90
CA SER A 114 -15.20 12.94 6.19
C SER A 114 -14.47 14.27 6.40
N SER A 115 -13.13 14.25 6.39
CA SER A 115 -12.37 15.48 6.50
C SER A 115 -12.56 16.35 5.25
N LYS A 116 -12.50 17.66 5.42
CA LYS A 116 -12.56 18.62 4.30
C LYS A 116 -11.23 18.75 3.54
N TYR A 117 -10.18 18.05 4.02
CA TYR A 117 -8.82 18.22 3.52
C TYR A 117 -8.48 17.32 2.33
N TYR A 118 -9.10 16.15 2.23
CA TYR A 118 -8.76 15.15 1.22
C TYR A 118 -9.95 14.89 0.29
N THR A 119 -9.67 14.69 -0.98
CA THR A 119 -10.68 14.43 -2.01
C THR A 119 -10.14 13.39 -3.01
N LEU A 120 -10.98 12.43 -3.42
CA LEU A 120 -10.60 11.52 -4.50
C LEU A 120 -10.40 12.28 -5.81
N GLU A 121 -9.27 12.10 -6.43
CA GLU A 121 -8.99 12.66 -7.74
C GLU A 121 -9.80 11.95 -8.83
N LYS A 122 -10.35 12.71 -9.77
CA LYS A 122 -11.19 12.15 -10.82
C LYS A 122 -10.38 11.86 -12.07
N ALA A 123 -10.32 10.61 -12.47
CA ALA A 123 -9.64 10.20 -13.70
C ALA A 123 -10.29 10.77 -14.98
N SER A 124 -11.53 11.27 -14.90
CA SER A 124 -12.24 11.94 -15.99
C SER A 124 -12.10 13.47 -16.02
N SER A 125 -11.33 14.06 -15.11
CA SER A 125 -11.14 15.50 -14.98
C SER A 125 -9.68 15.89 -15.21
N ASN A 126 -9.46 17.13 -15.67
CA ASN A 126 -8.13 17.71 -15.96
C ASN A 126 -8.01 19.06 -15.24
N THR A 127 -8.17 19.07 -13.91
CA THR A 127 -8.23 20.30 -13.10
C THR A 127 -6.85 20.96 -12.98
N TYR A 128 -5.79 20.17 -12.83
CA TYR A 128 -4.43 20.66 -12.58
C TYR A 128 -3.60 20.83 -13.85
N SER A 129 -3.92 20.10 -14.92
CA SER A 129 -3.15 20.07 -16.16
C SER A 129 -4.04 19.76 -17.35
N SER A 130 -3.83 20.46 -18.48
CA SER A 130 -4.50 20.13 -19.75
C SER A 130 -3.96 18.84 -20.40
N GLN A 131 -2.81 18.35 -19.96
CA GLN A 131 -2.10 17.22 -20.58
C GLN A 131 -2.33 15.89 -19.86
N VAL A 132 -2.64 15.93 -18.57
CA VAL A 132 -2.87 14.74 -17.75
C VAL A 132 -4.14 14.90 -16.93
N ASN A 133 -4.89 13.80 -16.77
CA ASN A 133 -6.06 13.81 -15.89
C ASN A 133 -5.64 13.85 -14.41
N ASP A 134 -6.58 14.21 -13.54
CA ASP A 134 -6.30 14.43 -12.12
C ASP A 134 -5.77 13.17 -11.42
N TYR A 135 -6.23 11.97 -11.81
CA TYR A 135 -5.71 10.72 -11.27
C TYR A 135 -4.26 10.44 -11.73
N LYS A 136 -3.94 10.69 -13.00
CA LYS A 136 -2.58 10.57 -13.51
C LYS A 136 -1.65 11.62 -12.90
N TYR A 137 -2.19 12.79 -12.55
CA TYR A 137 -1.46 13.88 -11.90
C TYR A 137 -0.79 13.43 -10.59
N ILE A 138 -1.45 12.58 -9.81
CA ILE A 138 -0.89 11.97 -8.58
C ILE A 138 0.48 11.34 -8.85
N TRP A 139 0.61 10.63 -9.98
CA TRP A 139 1.78 9.84 -10.34
C TRP A 139 2.81 10.59 -11.18
N THR A 140 2.46 11.78 -11.66
CA THR A 140 3.34 12.59 -12.51
C THR A 140 4.00 13.71 -11.74
N TYR A 141 3.29 14.31 -10.81
CA TYR A 141 3.76 15.47 -10.05
C TYR A 141 3.90 15.18 -8.55
N GLY A 142 3.38 14.06 -8.07
CA GLY A 142 3.46 13.66 -6.67
C GLY A 142 2.68 14.58 -5.72
N ASP A 143 1.89 15.50 -6.26
CA ASP A 143 1.10 16.48 -5.53
C ASP A 143 -0.39 16.27 -5.83
N SER A 144 -1.22 16.07 -4.80
CA SER A 144 -2.62 15.77 -4.98
C SER A 144 -3.40 15.85 -3.69
N ARG A 145 -4.65 16.30 -3.76
CA ARG A 145 -5.58 16.26 -2.63
C ARG A 145 -5.99 14.85 -2.19
N GLU A 146 -5.65 13.84 -2.96
CA GLU A 146 -5.85 12.44 -2.56
C GLU A 146 -4.71 11.92 -1.65
N ALA A 147 -3.53 12.54 -1.70
CA ALA A 147 -2.40 12.20 -0.85
C ALA A 147 -2.65 12.65 0.60
N ILE A 148 -2.61 11.70 1.54
CA ILE A 148 -2.68 11.98 2.97
C ILE A 148 -1.29 12.21 3.53
N TRP A 149 -0.34 11.37 3.11
CA TRP A 149 1.07 11.53 3.46
C TRP A 149 1.98 10.78 2.50
N LYS A 150 3.07 11.44 2.13
CA LYS A 150 4.16 10.89 1.32
C LYS A 150 5.52 11.19 1.95
N VAL A 151 6.53 10.43 1.58
CA VAL A 151 7.91 10.75 1.96
C VAL A 151 8.42 11.85 1.02
N GLY A 152 8.65 13.03 1.57
CA GLY A 152 9.11 14.20 0.80
C GLY A 152 10.56 14.05 0.37
N PHE A 153 10.81 14.23 -0.91
CA PHE A 153 12.13 14.31 -1.52
C PHE A 153 12.35 15.67 -2.14
N THR A 154 13.62 16.01 -2.35
CA THR A 154 14.04 17.17 -3.17
C THR A 154 15.10 16.70 -4.15
N VAL A 155 15.37 17.48 -5.19
CA VAL A 155 16.42 17.18 -6.18
C VAL A 155 17.83 17.05 -5.58
N ASN A 156 18.05 17.62 -4.39
CA ASN A 156 19.31 17.54 -3.66
C ASN A 156 19.34 16.45 -2.57
N SER A 157 18.19 15.86 -2.24
CA SER A 157 18.07 14.84 -1.20
C SER A 157 16.88 13.95 -1.49
N TYR A 158 17.13 12.77 -2.02
CA TYR A 158 16.10 11.79 -2.37
C TYR A 158 16.57 10.37 -2.06
N GLY A 159 15.59 9.47 -1.94
CA GLY A 159 15.83 8.05 -1.73
C GLY A 159 16.10 7.27 -3.01
N GLY A 160 15.98 5.96 -2.95
CA GLY A 160 16.16 5.08 -4.10
C GLY A 160 15.20 5.38 -5.25
N ALA A 161 15.64 5.13 -6.46
CA ALA A 161 14.88 5.28 -7.69
C ALA A 161 13.91 4.09 -7.89
N LEU A 162 12.76 4.12 -7.22
CA LEU A 162 11.77 3.04 -7.22
C LEU A 162 11.34 2.62 -8.64
N GLY A 163 11.26 3.57 -9.55
CA GLY A 163 10.86 3.31 -10.94
C GLY A 163 11.85 2.45 -11.73
N THR A 164 13.10 2.31 -11.28
CA THR A 164 14.08 1.44 -11.92
C THR A 164 13.59 -0.01 -12.00
N ILE A 165 12.88 -0.49 -10.98
CA ILE A 165 12.35 -1.86 -10.95
C ILE A 165 11.27 -2.09 -12.02
N PHE A 166 10.49 -1.04 -12.35
CA PHE A 166 9.30 -1.16 -13.18
C PHE A 166 9.44 -0.60 -14.59
N ASP A 167 10.39 0.31 -14.82
CA ASP A 167 10.56 1.04 -16.07
C ASP A 167 12.00 0.92 -16.60
N ASN A 168 12.98 1.16 -15.75
CA ASN A 168 14.42 1.06 -16.01
C ASN A 168 14.81 1.67 -17.37
N TYR A 169 14.39 2.90 -17.60
CA TYR A 169 14.72 3.64 -18.81
C TYR A 169 16.12 4.26 -18.69
N ASN A 170 16.95 4.05 -19.68
CA ASN A 170 18.34 4.56 -19.73
C ASN A 170 18.58 5.56 -20.89
N TYR A 171 17.57 6.29 -21.31
CA TYR A 171 17.52 7.18 -22.49
C TYR A 171 17.57 6.47 -23.85
N VAL A 172 17.70 5.14 -23.88
CA VAL A 172 17.73 4.34 -25.11
C VAL A 172 16.67 3.26 -25.10
N THR A 173 16.61 2.46 -24.05
CA THR A 173 15.71 1.31 -23.94
C THR A 173 15.07 1.23 -22.56
N TYR A 174 14.00 0.45 -22.46
CA TYR A 174 13.33 0.09 -21.22
C TYR A 174 13.69 -1.35 -20.85
N ARG A 175 14.21 -1.59 -19.64
CA ARG A 175 14.59 -2.94 -19.16
C ARG A 175 14.12 -3.18 -17.73
N PRO A 176 12.79 -3.21 -17.49
CA PRO A 176 12.25 -3.42 -16.15
C PRO A 176 12.60 -4.81 -15.61
N ASP A 177 12.73 -4.93 -14.29
CA ASP A 177 12.87 -6.23 -13.61
C ASP A 177 11.53 -6.94 -13.48
N TYR A 178 10.42 -6.18 -13.38
CA TYR A 178 9.07 -6.70 -13.26
C TYR A 178 8.13 -6.04 -14.26
N VAL A 179 7.31 -6.86 -14.88
CA VAL A 179 6.26 -6.44 -15.81
C VAL A 179 4.88 -6.86 -15.28
N PRO A 180 3.81 -6.10 -15.59
CA PRO A 180 2.46 -6.50 -15.23
C PRO A 180 2.06 -7.80 -15.90
N GLU A 181 1.43 -8.71 -15.15
CA GLU A 181 0.81 -9.88 -15.73
C GLU A 181 -0.44 -9.49 -16.55
N THR A 182 -0.71 -10.24 -17.61
CA THR A 182 -1.84 -10.02 -18.52
C THR A 182 -3.19 -9.99 -17.79
N TRP A 183 -3.37 -10.84 -16.77
CA TRP A 183 -4.63 -10.86 -16.02
C TRP A 183 -4.90 -9.55 -15.27
N VAL A 184 -3.85 -8.87 -14.79
CA VAL A 184 -4.00 -7.56 -14.13
C VAL A 184 -4.50 -6.53 -15.13
N ILE A 185 -3.85 -6.45 -16.30
CA ILE A 185 -4.27 -5.53 -17.37
C ILE A 185 -5.72 -5.81 -17.78
N ASN A 186 -6.08 -7.08 -17.97
CA ASN A 186 -7.41 -7.50 -18.40
C ASN A 186 -8.48 -7.43 -17.29
N SER A 187 -8.09 -7.17 -16.05
CA SER A 187 -9.03 -7.04 -14.92
C SER A 187 -9.81 -5.73 -14.93
N TYR A 188 -9.31 -4.72 -15.65
CA TYR A 188 -9.96 -3.41 -15.71
C TYR A 188 -11.08 -3.41 -16.75
N ASP A 189 -12.20 -2.77 -16.40
CA ASP A 189 -13.33 -2.61 -17.30
C ASP A 189 -13.00 -1.59 -18.40
N SER A 190 -13.68 -1.66 -19.53
CA SER A 190 -13.41 -0.78 -20.69
C SER A 190 -13.61 0.72 -20.43
N ASN A 191 -14.41 1.07 -19.44
CA ASN A 191 -14.64 2.45 -19.01
C ASN A 191 -13.81 2.87 -17.78
N ASP A 192 -12.93 1.98 -17.29
CA ASP A 192 -11.98 2.28 -16.22
C ASP A 192 -10.79 3.05 -16.78
N LEU A 193 -10.55 4.24 -16.27
CA LEU A 193 -9.52 5.16 -16.75
C LEU A 193 -8.15 4.96 -16.06
N ARG A 194 -8.08 4.10 -15.04
CA ARG A 194 -6.83 3.82 -14.33
C ARG A 194 -5.74 3.23 -15.22
N PRO A 195 -6.01 2.25 -16.13
CA PRO A 195 -4.96 1.69 -16.97
C PRO A 195 -4.20 2.73 -17.79
N ALA A 196 -4.91 3.69 -18.37
CA ALA A 196 -4.31 4.76 -19.17
C ALA A 196 -3.44 5.73 -18.32
N ALA A 197 -3.67 5.77 -17.01
CA ALA A 197 -2.87 6.59 -16.09
C ALA A 197 -1.61 5.90 -15.60
N ILE A 198 -1.65 4.57 -15.40
CA ILE A 198 -0.61 3.82 -14.69
C ILE A 198 0.17 2.82 -15.55
N PHE A 199 -0.28 2.55 -16.78
CA PHE A 199 0.44 1.69 -17.72
C PHE A 199 0.77 2.44 -19.01
N THR A 200 1.95 2.19 -19.55
CA THR A 200 2.36 2.72 -20.84
C THR A 200 3.03 1.60 -21.64
N THR A 201 2.53 1.32 -22.85
CA THR A 201 3.18 0.36 -23.73
C THR A 201 4.50 0.93 -24.22
N ARG A 202 5.57 0.15 -24.00
CA ARG A 202 6.94 0.51 -24.38
C ARG A 202 7.58 -0.58 -25.21
N VAL A 203 8.50 -0.18 -26.07
CA VAL A 203 9.44 -1.11 -26.73
C VAL A 203 10.55 -1.39 -25.73
N THR A 204 10.67 -2.63 -25.30
CA THR A 204 11.68 -3.03 -24.31
C THR A 204 13.02 -3.36 -24.98
N GLY A 205 14.11 -3.32 -24.21
CA GLY A 205 15.42 -3.79 -24.66
C GLY A 205 15.58 -5.33 -24.55
N TYR A 206 14.50 -6.06 -24.32
CA TYR A 206 14.46 -7.52 -24.34
C TYR A 206 14.15 -8.03 -25.75
N GLU A 207 14.35 -9.31 -25.99
CA GLU A 207 14.23 -10.01 -27.27
C GLU A 207 13.43 -9.30 -28.37
N HIS A 208 14.12 -8.97 -29.46
CA HIS A 208 13.52 -8.39 -30.68
C HIS A 208 12.67 -7.12 -30.45
N GLY A 209 12.89 -6.41 -29.34
CA GLY A 209 12.12 -5.20 -29.04
C GLY A 209 10.68 -5.52 -28.62
N LEU A 210 10.50 -6.52 -27.76
CA LEU A 210 9.21 -6.88 -27.19
C LEU A 210 8.46 -5.64 -26.69
N GLN A 211 7.24 -5.44 -27.20
CA GLN A 211 6.33 -4.41 -26.72
C GLN A 211 5.52 -4.94 -25.55
N TRP A 212 5.52 -4.18 -24.45
CA TRP A 212 4.80 -4.54 -23.24
C TRP A 212 4.22 -3.32 -22.52
N PRO A 213 3.04 -3.42 -21.89
CA PRO A 213 2.52 -2.36 -21.02
C PRO A 213 3.32 -2.36 -19.71
N LEU A 214 4.22 -1.40 -19.56
CA LEU A 214 5.01 -1.21 -18.35
C LEU A 214 4.27 -0.34 -17.34
N LEU A 215 4.57 -0.53 -16.05
CA LEU A 215 4.02 0.31 -15.00
C LEU A 215 4.68 1.70 -15.02
N SER A 216 3.91 2.72 -15.35
CA SER A 216 4.37 4.11 -15.42
C SER A 216 4.06 4.95 -14.17
N LYS A 217 3.54 4.33 -13.13
CA LYS A 217 3.28 4.97 -11.82
C LYS A 217 4.53 5.61 -11.20
N TYR A 218 5.68 5.01 -11.42
CA TYR A 218 6.95 5.35 -10.79
C TYR A 218 8.04 5.73 -11.79
N SER A 219 7.67 6.17 -12.98
CA SER A 219 8.64 6.61 -14.00
C SER A 219 9.47 7.83 -13.56
N GLY A 220 9.01 8.54 -12.54
CA GLY A 220 9.63 9.71 -11.91
C GLY A 220 8.67 10.89 -11.84
N ASP A 221 8.72 11.64 -10.74
CA ASP A 221 7.98 12.90 -10.63
C ASP A 221 8.57 13.93 -11.56
N ALA A 222 7.76 14.83 -12.09
CA ALA A 222 8.14 15.84 -13.07
C ALA A 222 9.31 16.73 -12.61
N GLU A 223 9.39 17.05 -11.32
CA GLU A 223 10.48 17.84 -10.75
C GLU A 223 11.84 17.16 -10.94
N PHE A 224 11.92 15.85 -10.67
CA PHE A 224 13.14 15.06 -10.82
C PHE A 224 13.49 14.85 -12.28
N LEU A 225 12.51 14.54 -13.13
CA LEU A 225 12.71 14.37 -14.56
C LEU A 225 13.23 15.64 -15.22
N ASN A 226 12.74 16.82 -14.85
CA ASN A 226 13.23 18.11 -15.31
C ASN A 226 14.67 18.40 -14.89
N SER A 227 15.14 17.73 -13.83
CA SER A 227 16.52 17.80 -13.34
C SER A 227 17.40 16.64 -13.85
N ASN A 228 16.94 15.88 -14.86
CA ASN A 228 17.59 14.67 -15.39
C ASN A 228 17.81 13.55 -14.36
N ILE A 229 16.97 13.49 -13.33
CA ILE A 229 16.96 12.41 -12.32
C ILE A 229 15.82 11.46 -12.68
N LEU A 230 16.16 10.29 -13.21
CA LEU A 230 15.19 9.30 -13.66
C LEU A 230 14.69 8.44 -12.51
N HIS A 231 13.44 7.97 -12.63
CA HIS A 231 12.83 6.93 -11.78
C HIS A 231 12.64 7.30 -10.32
N VAL A 232 12.91 8.54 -9.94
CA VAL A 232 12.68 8.99 -8.56
C VAL A 232 11.25 9.48 -8.43
N HIS A 233 10.53 8.87 -7.51
CA HIS A 233 9.17 9.21 -7.14
C HIS A 233 9.08 9.33 -5.62
N GLN A 234 8.32 10.31 -5.12
CA GLN A 234 8.08 10.49 -3.70
C GLN A 234 7.10 9.40 -3.21
N PRO A 235 7.53 8.43 -2.39
CA PRO A 235 6.67 7.32 -2.00
C PRO A 235 5.41 7.78 -1.27
N MET A 236 4.24 7.50 -1.83
CA MET A 236 2.95 7.80 -1.22
C MET A 236 2.57 6.69 -0.24
N VAL A 237 2.60 7.01 1.05
CA VAL A 237 2.39 6.03 2.12
C VAL A 237 0.91 5.87 2.46
N PHE A 238 0.16 6.98 2.43
CA PHE A 238 -1.29 6.98 2.65
C PHE A 238 -1.98 7.86 1.62
N ARG A 239 -3.05 7.32 1.04
CA ARG A 239 -3.96 8.06 0.16
C ARG A 239 -5.43 7.71 0.44
N LEU A 240 -6.31 8.62 0.09
CA LEU A 240 -7.72 8.55 0.47
C LEU A 240 -8.44 7.32 -0.06
N SER A 241 -8.09 6.85 -1.25
CA SER A 241 -8.71 5.66 -1.84
C SER A 241 -8.49 4.39 -1.01
N GLU A 242 -7.32 4.26 -0.37
CA GLU A 242 -7.09 3.16 0.57
C GLU A 242 -8.09 3.21 1.74
N GLN A 243 -8.41 4.40 2.25
CA GLN A 243 -9.35 4.54 3.36
C GLN A 243 -10.76 4.11 2.99
N TYR A 244 -11.20 4.37 1.76
CA TYR A 244 -12.46 3.83 1.22
C TYR A 244 -12.43 2.30 1.15
N LEU A 245 -11.33 1.72 0.69
CA LEU A 245 -11.18 0.27 0.60
C LEU A 245 -11.10 -0.42 1.97
N ILE A 246 -10.42 0.19 2.94
CA ILE A 246 -10.41 -0.28 4.34
C ILE A 246 -11.83 -0.29 4.89
N ARG A 247 -12.56 0.80 4.73
CA ARG A 247 -13.91 0.93 5.27
C ARG A 247 -14.91 0.01 4.59
N ALA A 248 -14.80 -0.14 3.27
CA ALA A 248 -15.63 -1.08 2.51
C ALA A 248 -15.44 -2.52 2.98
N GLU A 249 -14.20 -2.95 3.17
CA GLU A 249 -13.89 -4.28 3.66
C GLU A 249 -14.43 -4.49 5.09
N ALA A 250 -14.18 -3.54 5.99
CA ALA A 250 -14.67 -3.63 7.37
C ALA A 250 -16.21 -3.65 7.44
N TYR A 251 -16.91 -2.89 6.62
CA TYR A 251 -18.38 -2.99 6.51
C TYR A 251 -18.81 -4.35 5.98
N ALA A 252 -18.15 -4.89 4.97
CA ALA A 252 -18.48 -6.20 4.42
C ALA A 252 -18.30 -7.32 5.46
N MET A 253 -17.21 -7.27 6.23
CA MET A 253 -16.95 -8.23 7.30
C MET A 253 -17.97 -8.15 8.44
N LYS A 254 -18.66 -7.02 8.59
CA LYS A 254 -19.79 -6.84 9.53
C LYS A 254 -21.15 -7.17 8.91
N GLY A 255 -21.22 -7.61 7.67
CA GLY A 255 -22.48 -7.84 6.95
C GLY A 255 -23.21 -6.57 6.49
N GLU A 256 -22.56 -5.40 6.60
CA GLU A 256 -23.13 -4.11 6.20
C GLU A 256 -22.90 -3.83 4.70
N TYR A 257 -23.32 -4.77 3.85
CA TYR A 257 -23.01 -4.80 2.41
C TYR A 257 -23.44 -3.54 1.64
N GLY A 258 -24.55 -2.93 2.04
CA GLY A 258 -25.01 -1.68 1.41
C GLY A 258 -24.03 -0.52 1.63
N LYS A 259 -23.45 -0.39 2.81
CA LYS A 259 -22.43 0.63 3.11
C LYS A 259 -21.12 0.33 2.40
N ALA A 260 -20.68 -0.93 2.41
CA ALA A 260 -19.51 -1.38 1.67
C ALA A 260 -19.64 -1.08 0.17
N GLY A 261 -20.79 -1.41 -0.42
CA GLY A 261 -21.10 -1.12 -1.83
C GLY A 261 -21.07 0.37 -2.17
N LYS A 262 -21.52 1.23 -1.24
CA LYS A 262 -21.46 2.68 -1.41
C LYS A 262 -20.00 3.19 -1.48
N ASP A 263 -19.12 2.69 -0.66
CA ASP A 263 -17.70 3.07 -0.68
C ASP A 263 -17.02 2.65 -1.99
N ILE A 264 -17.26 1.41 -2.45
CA ILE A 264 -16.77 0.95 -3.75
C ILE A 264 -17.35 1.79 -4.90
N SER A 265 -18.64 2.13 -4.84
CA SER A 265 -19.28 2.98 -5.85
C SER A 265 -18.66 4.38 -5.90
N THR A 266 -18.37 4.96 -4.74
CA THR A 266 -17.72 6.27 -4.64
C THR A 266 -16.35 6.24 -5.31
N LEU A 267 -15.54 5.21 -5.02
CA LEU A 267 -14.22 5.04 -5.64
C LEU A 267 -14.35 4.87 -7.16
N ARG A 268 -15.22 3.99 -7.63
CA ARG A 268 -15.44 3.76 -9.07
C ARG A 268 -15.93 5.01 -9.80
N THR A 269 -16.78 5.81 -9.17
CA THR A 269 -17.21 7.10 -9.74
C THR A 269 -16.02 8.03 -10.00
N ALA A 270 -14.99 7.98 -9.17
CA ALA A 270 -13.79 8.77 -9.38
C ALA A 270 -12.81 8.17 -10.41
N ARG A 271 -12.95 6.90 -10.77
CA ARG A 271 -11.99 6.17 -11.63
C ARG A 271 -12.52 5.86 -13.03
N TYR A 272 -13.81 5.87 -13.23
CA TYR A 272 -14.44 5.49 -14.50
C TYR A 272 -14.83 6.74 -15.32
N SER A 273 -14.83 6.61 -16.63
CA SER A 273 -15.33 7.67 -17.53
C SER A 273 -16.81 7.95 -17.32
N SER A 274 -17.59 6.90 -17.03
CA SER A 274 -18.95 6.99 -16.53
C SER A 274 -19.24 5.81 -15.61
N TYR A 275 -19.83 6.09 -14.47
CA TYR A 275 -20.27 5.07 -13.52
C TYR A 275 -21.66 5.43 -13.04
N GLY A 276 -22.67 4.74 -13.57
CA GLY A 276 -24.10 5.06 -13.36
C GLY A 276 -24.72 4.30 -12.21
N GLY A 277 -23.94 3.69 -11.31
CA GLY A 277 -24.55 2.73 -10.46
C GLY A 277 -24.14 2.62 -9.02
N ASN A 278 -24.87 1.75 -8.35
CA ASN A 278 -24.51 1.21 -7.07
C ASN A 278 -23.82 -0.14 -7.27
N THR A 279 -22.67 -0.33 -6.65
CA THR A 279 -22.08 -1.66 -6.53
C THR A 279 -22.92 -2.46 -5.54
N SER A 280 -23.68 -3.43 -6.05
CA SER A 280 -24.46 -4.31 -5.18
C SER A 280 -23.56 -5.37 -4.59
N LEU A 281 -23.38 -5.34 -3.29
CA LEU A 281 -22.63 -6.35 -2.54
C LEU A 281 -23.58 -7.23 -1.72
N SER A 282 -23.15 -8.47 -1.53
CA SER A 282 -23.82 -9.48 -0.74
C SER A 282 -22.76 -10.35 -0.05
N GLU A 283 -23.17 -11.21 0.86
CA GLU A 283 -22.28 -12.17 1.50
C GLU A 283 -21.45 -12.99 0.49
N SER A 284 -22.08 -13.43 -0.59
CA SER A 284 -21.44 -14.29 -1.59
C SER A 284 -20.45 -13.59 -2.52
N ASN A 285 -20.49 -12.26 -2.65
CA ASN A 285 -19.66 -11.56 -3.64
C ASN A 285 -18.81 -10.42 -3.06
N ALA A 286 -19.08 -9.95 -1.85
CA ALA A 286 -18.48 -8.75 -1.31
C ALA A 286 -16.94 -8.82 -1.30
N MET A 287 -16.37 -9.83 -0.69
CA MET A 287 -14.91 -9.94 -0.59
C MET A 287 -14.25 -10.12 -1.97
N LYS A 288 -14.86 -10.86 -2.90
CA LYS A 288 -14.35 -10.99 -4.26
C LYS A 288 -14.27 -9.65 -4.99
N ILE A 289 -15.31 -8.81 -4.84
CA ILE A 289 -15.36 -7.48 -5.48
C ILE A 289 -14.36 -6.53 -4.81
N ILE A 290 -14.28 -6.52 -3.48
CA ILE A 290 -13.35 -5.67 -2.72
C ILE A 290 -11.90 -6.06 -3.02
N GLU A 291 -11.57 -7.35 -3.05
CA GLU A 291 -10.25 -7.84 -3.42
C GLU A 291 -9.85 -7.39 -4.83
N ALA A 292 -10.75 -7.55 -5.81
CA ALA A 292 -10.51 -7.09 -7.17
C ALA A 292 -10.28 -5.58 -7.24
N GLU A 293 -11.06 -4.80 -6.50
CA GLU A 293 -10.92 -3.35 -6.45
C GLU A 293 -9.60 -2.93 -5.77
N ARG A 294 -9.18 -3.63 -4.70
CA ARG A 294 -7.87 -3.40 -4.06
C ARG A 294 -6.71 -3.67 -5.00
N VAL A 295 -6.78 -4.74 -5.80
CA VAL A 295 -5.76 -5.04 -6.83
C VAL A 295 -5.68 -3.91 -7.84
N LYS A 296 -6.82 -3.47 -8.38
CA LYS A 296 -6.88 -2.40 -9.40
C LYS A 296 -6.36 -1.06 -8.86
N GLU A 297 -6.78 -0.70 -7.67
CA GLU A 297 -6.50 0.62 -7.09
C GLU A 297 -5.09 0.72 -6.50
N LEU A 298 -4.67 -0.30 -5.76
CA LEU A 298 -3.43 -0.31 -5.00
C LEU A 298 -2.29 -1.09 -5.70
N TYR A 299 -2.39 -1.26 -7.02
CA TYR A 299 -1.43 -2.03 -7.79
C TYR A 299 0.00 -1.51 -7.61
N MET A 300 0.91 -2.40 -7.18
CA MET A 300 2.33 -2.14 -6.88
C MET A 300 2.59 -1.05 -5.82
N GLU A 301 1.66 -0.86 -4.88
CA GLU A 301 1.84 0.03 -3.72
C GLU A 301 2.18 -0.74 -2.43
N GLY A 302 2.62 -2.00 -2.53
CA GLY A 302 3.11 -2.79 -1.38
C GLY A 302 2.02 -3.48 -0.54
N PHE A 303 0.77 -3.54 -1.01
CA PHE A 303 -0.33 -4.11 -0.23
C PHE A 303 -0.58 -5.60 -0.48
N ARG A 304 -0.39 -6.09 -1.71
CA ARG A 304 -0.91 -7.39 -2.15
C ARG A 304 -0.43 -8.57 -1.32
N LEU A 305 0.86 -8.62 -0.96
CA LEU A 305 1.42 -9.71 -0.16
C LEU A 305 0.72 -9.82 1.20
N ASN A 306 0.55 -8.67 1.86
CA ASN A 306 -0.09 -8.60 3.17
C ASN A 306 -1.60 -8.86 3.11
N ASP A 307 -2.25 -8.45 2.03
CA ASP A 307 -3.66 -8.79 1.79
C ASP A 307 -3.84 -10.30 1.62
N LEU A 308 -3.00 -10.96 0.82
CA LEU A 308 -3.04 -12.42 0.65
C LEU A 308 -2.78 -13.14 1.98
N LYS A 309 -1.79 -12.69 2.74
CA LYS A 309 -1.45 -13.26 4.05
C LYS A 309 -2.64 -13.19 5.02
N ARG A 310 -3.25 -12.01 5.22
CA ARG A 310 -4.37 -11.83 6.15
C ARG A 310 -5.70 -12.43 5.68
N TRP A 311 -5.83 -12.73 4.40
CA TRP A 311 -6.98 -13.45 3.84
C TRP A 311 -6.76 -14.96 3.73
N HIS A 312 -5.60 -15.47 4.17
CA HIS A 312 -5.20 -16.87 4.05
C HIS A 312 -5.32 -17.39 2.61
N LYS A 313 -4.77 -16.62 1.66
CA LYS A 313 -4.78 -16.95 0.23
C LYS A 313 -3.38 -17.09 -0.30
N GLY A 314 -3.17 -18.13 -1.09
CA GLY A 314 -1.99 -18.27 -1.95
C GLY A 314 -2.15 -17.51 -3.26
N PHE A 315 -1.20 -17.68 -4.13
CA PHE A 315 -1.29 -17.20 -5.51
C PHE A 315 -0.62 -18.17 -6.48
N GLU A 316 -1.04 -18.10 -7.73
CA GLU A 316 -0.41 -18.84 -8.83
C GLU A 316 -0.26 -17.88 -10.01
N ARG A 317 0.99 -17.74 -10.49
CA ARG A 317 1.32 -16.99 -11.70
C ARG A 317 1.32 -17.94 -12.89
N LYS A 318 0.85 -17.44 -14.01
CA LYS A 318 0.90 -18.20 -15.26
C LYS A 318 2.22 -17.92 -15.98
N VAL A 319 2.74 -18.95 -16.64
CA VAL A 319 3.83 -18.77 -17.60
C VAL A 319 3.33 -17.85 -18.71
N SER A 320 4.07 -16.81 -19.02
CA SER A 320 3.73 -15.91 -20.12
C SER A 320 3.94 -16.61 -21.46
N ASP A 321 3.03 -16.37 -22.42
CA ASP A 321 3.22 -16.78 -23.81
C ASP A 321 4.36 -16.02 -24.50
N GLN A 322 4.89 -14.96 -23.85
CA GLN A 322 6.03 -14.19 -24.31
C GLN A 322 7.32 -14.74 -23.69
N PRO A 323 8.25 -15.34 -24.48
CA PRO A 323 9.46 -15.96 -23.93
C PRO A 323 10.32 -15.02 -23.07
N ALA A 324 10.41 -13.76 -23.46
CA ALA A 324 11.18 -12.76 -22.73
C ALA A 324 10.60 -12.37 -21.34
N ALA A 325 9.36 -12.75 -21.06
CA ALA A 325 8.70 -12.51 -19.77
C ALA A 325 8.55 -13.80 -18.94
N ASN A 326 9.27 -14.86 -19.27
CA ASN A 326 9.21 -16.12 -18.54
C ASN A 326 10.14 -16.10 -17.32
N PHE A 327 9.69 -16.77 -16.28
CA PHE A 327 10.33 -16.85 -14.97
C PHE A 327 10.80 -18.28 -14.68
N VAL A 328 11.58 -18.41 -13.61
CA VAL A 328 11.86 -19.72 -13.02
C VAL A 328 10.56 -20.32 -12.47
N GLN A 329 10.16 -21.47 -12.93
CA GLN A 329 8.87 -22.10 -12.60
C GLN A 329 8.64 -22.32 -11.10
N SER A 330 9.68 -22.50 -10.32
CA SER A 330 9.60 -22.70 -8.87
C SER A 330 9.00 -21.53 -8.09
N SER A 331 8.94 -20.34 -8.69
CA SER A 331 8.38 -19.13 -8.05
C SER A 331 6.95 -18.78 -8.51
N LEU A 332 6.33 -19.64 -9.33
CA LEU A 332 5.02 -19.33 -9.93
C LEU A 332 3.84 -19.59 -8.98
N LYS A 333 4.00 -20.49 -8.02
CA LYS A 333 2.94 -20.85 -7.08
C LYS A 333 3.42 -20.74 -5.64
N VAL A 334 2.60 -20.10 -4.82
CA VAL A 334 2.76 -20.06 -3.36
C VAL A 334 1.43 -20.47 -2.75
N GLU A 335 1.43 -21.49 -1.92
CA GLU A 335 0.22 -21.98 -1.26
C GLU A 335 -0.27 -21.00 -0.18
N LYS A 336 -1.53 -21.14 0.21
CA LYS A 336 -2.05 -20.36 1.33
C LYS A 336 -1.24 -20.69 2.60
N ASP A 337 -1.02 -19.67 3.41
CA ASP A 337 -0.31 -19.79 4.68
C ASP A 337 1.13 -20.33 4.56
N ASP A 338 1.71 -20.27 3.37
CA ASP A 338 3.10 -20.63 3.14
C ASP A 338 4.02 -19.82 4.07
N PRO A 339 5.00 -20.44 4.74
CA PRO A 339 5.96 -19.74 5.59
C PRO A 339 6.64 -18.54 4.93
N LEU A 340 6.79 -18.54 3.61
CA LEU A 340 7.37 -17.43 2.84
C LEU A 340 6.54 -16.13 2.85
N PHE A 341 5.28 -16.18 3.30
CA PHE A 341 4.52 -14.94 3.58
C PHE A 341 5.05 -14.16 4.78
N VAL A 342 5.88 -14.79 5.59
CA VAL A 342 6.56 -14.19 6.74
C VAL A 342 8.06 -14.19 6.44
N TRP A 343 8.66 -13.00 6.39
CA TRP A 343 10.08 -12.89 6.07
C TRP A 343 10.94 -13.55 7.14
N PRO A 344 12.05 -14.22 6.76
CA PRO A 344 12.99 -14.75 7.73
C PRO A 344 13.63 -13.61 8.54
N ILE A 345 13.84 -13.84 9.81
CA ILE A 345 14.62 -12.92 10.65
C ILE A 345 16.05 -12.89 10.09
N PRO A 346 16.66 -11.70 9.89
CA PRO A 346 18.02 -11.60 9.38
C PRO A 346 19.01 -12.38 10.25
N GLN A 347 19.93 -13.11 9.62
CA GLN A 347 20.86 -14.01 10.31
C GLN A 347 21.70 -13.28 11.37
N HIS A 348 22.13 -12.05 11.08
CA HIS A 348 22.92 -11.26 12.02
C HIS A 348 22.17 -10.89 13.31
N GLU A 349 20.83 -10.82 13.27
CA GLU A 349 20.02 -10.60 14.46
C GLU A 349 19.92 -11.87 15.33
N LEU A 350 19.84 -13.03 14.67
CA LEU A 350 19.79 -14.33 15.37
C LEU A 350 21.14 -14.68 16.01
N GLU A 351 22.25 -14.31 15.36
CA GLU A 351 23.62 -14.62 15.77
C GLU A 351 24.26 -13.50 16.63
N ALA A 352 23.55 -12.39 16.86
CA ALA A 352 24.07 -11.31 17.69
C ALA A 352 24.44 -11.82 19.10
N PRO A 353 25.56 -11.37 19.69
CA PRO A 353 25.95 -11.80 21.03
C PRO A 353 24.85 -11.57 22.07
N GLY A 354 24.42 -12.65 22.70
CA GLY A 354 23.32 -12.61 23.69
C GLY A 354 21.92 -12.50 23.10
N SER A 355 21.74 -12.67 21.78
CA SER A 355 20.41 -12.69 21.16
C SER A 355 19.54 -13.81 21.71
N GLU A 356 18.32 -13.47 22.08
CA GLU A 356 17.25 -14.40 22.45
C GLU A 356 16.07 -14.29 21.47
N ILE A 357 16.35 -13.83 20.24
CA ILE A 357 15.34 -13.66 19.20
C ILE A 357 15.01 -15.03 18.59
N GLU A 358 13.75 -15.45 18.70
CA GLU A 358 13.27 -16.69 18.10
C GLU A 358 13.11 -16.51 16.57
N PRO A 359 13.63 -17.46 15.75
CA PRO A 359 13.50 -17.42 14.29
C PRO A 359 12.05 -17.66 13.86
N ASN A 360 11.71 -17.17 12.66
CA ASN A 360 10.48 -17.54 11.99
C ASN A 360 10.57 -18.94 11.35
N GLU A 361 9.45 -19.51 10.99
CA GLU A 361 9.40 -20.77 10.25
C GLU A 361 10.14 -20.67 8.90
N SER A 362 10.05 -19.52 8.25
CA SER A 362 10.78 -19.20 7.01
C SER A 362 12.32 -19.14 7.16
N ASN A 363 12.85 -19.19 8.37
CA ASN A 363 14.30 -19.32 8.61
C ASN A 363 14.80 -20.78 8.53
N LYS A 364 13.89 -21.74 8.53
CA LYS A 364 14.19 -23.18 8.50
C LYS A 364 14.27 -23.70 7.08
#